data_5f94e48fd6c27d6b6fc752643a3837ba
#
_entry.id   5f94e48fd6c27d6b6fc752643a3837ba
#
_cell.length_a   1.000
_cell.length_b   1.000
_cell.length_c   1.000
_cell.angle_alpha   90.00
_cell.angle_beta   90.00
_cell.angle_gamma   90.00
#
_symmetry.space_group_name_H-M   'P 1'
#
loop_
_entity.id
_entity.type
_entity.pdbx_description
1 polymer ?
#
loop_
_entity_poly.entity_id
_entity_poly.type
_entity_poly.pdbx_seq_one_letter_code
_entity_poly.pdbx_strand_id
1 'polypeptide(L)'
;AKAALAAARANLATAEINVEKVKPLVQNNIVSNVQLQSAQAAYNAAAAQVSQAEAMLRNAEINLGYTLIKAPVDGYIGRIPLKTGSLVGMTTPEPLTVLSELATVHAYFSLSENDFIRFREQYPGNTIEEKIAKMAPVELILADGTPYPHKGKVELATGQFREGMGSIEFRAVFPNPNGQLRSGNTGKIRLPLSVGAAVLVPHEATFELQDKIFVFQLGDSNKVNS
;
A
#
# COMPACT_ATOMS: atom_id res chain seq x y z
N ALA A 1 12.51 -12.04 -33.26
CA ALA A 1 11.08 -11.74 -33.12
C ALA A 1 10.63 -10.65 -34.12
N LYS A 2 11.24 -9.45 -34.17
CA LYS A 2 10.83 -8.36 -35.09
C LYS A 2 10.85 -8.77 -36.56
N ALA A 3 11.90 -9.48 -37.03
CA ALA A 3 11.99 -9.96 -38.40
C ALA A 3 10.88 -11.00 -38.73
N ALA A 4 10.55 -11.87 -37.77
CA ALA A 4 9.47 -12.84 -37.96
C ALA A 4 8.10 -12.16 -38.10
N LEU A 5 7.84 -11.12 -37.33
CA LEU A 5 6.63 -10.30 -37.48
C LEU A 5 6.56 -9.60 -38.84
N ALA A 6 7.68 -9.02 -39.31
CA ALA A 6 7.74 -8.40 -40.64
C ALA A 6 7.43 -9.40 -41.76
N ALA A 7 7.98 -10.61 -41.70
CA ALA A 7 7.70 -11.68 -42.64
C ALA A 7 6.21 -12.12 -42.62
N ALA A 8 5.65 -12.28 -41.42
CA ALA A 8 4.23 -12.63 -41.27
C ALA A 8 3.29 -11.55 -41.87
N ARG A 9 3.61 -10.26 -41.65
CA ARG A 9 2.86 -9.15 -42.22
C ARG A 9 2.95 -9.10 -43.76
N ALA A 10 4.12 -9.39 -44.34
CA ALA A 10 4.27 -9.50 -45.76
C ALA A 10 3.42 -10.65 -46.37
N ASN A 11 3.38 -11.78 -45.70
CA ASN A 11 2.51 -12.91 -46.13
C ASN A 11 1.03 -12.55 -46.03
N LEU A 12 0.60 -11.82 -44.95
CA LEU A 12 -0.76 -11.32 -44.82
C LEU A 12 -1.13 -10.38 -45.97
N ALA A 13 -0.27 -9.43 -46.29
CA ALA A 13 -0.49 -8.50 -47.42
C ALA A 13 -0.65 -9.23 -48.77
N THR A 14 0.15 -10.30 -48.99
CA THR A 14 0.03 -11.13 -50.20
C THR A 14 -1.32 -11.85 -50.23
N ALA A 15 -1.76 -12.40 -49.10
CA ALA A 15 -3.06 -13.07 -49.01
C ALA A 15 -4.23 -12.11 -49.20
N GLU A 16 -4.12 -10.89 -48.64
CA GLU A 16 -5.10 -9.80 -48.81
C GLU A 16 -5.27 -9.40 -50.30
N ILE A 17 -4.17 -9.18 -50.98
CA ILE A 17 -4.18 -8.88 -52.42
C ILE A 17 -4.86 -10.02 -53.21
N ASN A 18 -4.65 -11.29 -52.81
CA ASN A 18 -5.29 -12.41 -53.48
C ASN A 18 -6.81 -12.43 -53.27
N VAL A 19 -7.30 -12.13 -52.07
CA VAL A 19 -8.74 -11.96 -51.80
C VAL A 19 -9.32 -10.83 -52.62
N GLU A 20 -8.63 -9.64 -52.67
CA GLU A 20 -9.07 -8.50 -53.46
C GLU A 20 -9.16 -8.78 -54.97
N LYS A 21 -8.24 -9.61 -55.51
CA LYS A 21 -8.27 -10.02 -56.91
C LYS A 21 -9.42 -10.99 -57.20
N VAL A 22 -9.67 -11.96 -56.33
CA VAL A 22 -10.67 -13.01 -56.57
C VAL A 22 -12.08 -12.46 -56.35
N LYS A 23 -12.29 -11.56 -55.42
CA LYS A 23 -13.61 -11.01 -55.05
C LYS A 23 -14.41 -10.47 -56.27
N PRO A 24 -13.87 -9.58 -57.11
CA PRO A 24 -14.60 -9.07 -58.28
C PRO A 24 -14.84 -10.14 -59.36
N LEU A 25 -13.95 -11.13 -59.49
CA LEU A 25 -14.12 -12.21 -60.43
C LEU A 25 -15.30 -13.10 -60.08
N VAL A 26 -15.51 -13.34 -58.78
CA VAL A 26 -16.69 -14.08 -58.27
C VAL A 26 -17.96 -13.26 -58.50
N GLN A 27 -17.93 -11.95 -58.21
CA GLN A 27 -19.07 -11.06 -58.41
C GLN A 27 -19.54 -11.05 -59.88
N ASN A 28 -18.61 -11.19 -60.84
CA ASN A 28 -18.88 -11.25 -62.26
C ASN A 28 -19.15 -12.70 -62.76
N ASN A 29 -19.30 -13.68 -61.87
CA ASN A 29 -19.50 -15.10 -62.19
C ASN A 29 -18.39 -15.74 -63.05
N ILE A 30 -17.17 -15.19 -63.03
CA ILE A 30 -16.02 -15.70 -63.80
C ILE A 30 -15.36 -16.88 -63.08
N VAL A 31 -15.35 -16.88 -61.72
CA VAL A 31 -14.78 -17.92 -60.87
C VAL A 31 -15.77 -18.35 -59.81
N SER A 32 -15.56 -19.56 -59.26
CA SER A 32 -16.41 -20.18 -58.23
C SER A 32 -16.28 -19.49 -56.89
N ASN A 33 -17.40 -19.44 -56.13
CA ASN A 33 -17.40 -19.00 -54.71
C ASN A 33 -16.43 -19.81 -53.82
N VAL A 34 -16.17 -21.08 -54.13
CA VAL A 34 -15.19 -21.92 -53.44
C VAL A 34 -13.79 -21.33 -53.51
N GLN A 35 -13.46 -20.67 -54.61
CA GLN A 35 -12.16 -20.02 -54.79
C GLN A 35 -12.00 -18.76 -53.92
N LEU A 36 -13.08 -18.02 -53.71
CA LEU A 36 -13.09 -16.90 -52.76
C LEU A 36 -12.99 -17.37 -51.31
N GLN A 37 -13.72 -18.47 -50.97
CA GLN A 37 -13.62 -19.07 -49.63
C GLN A 37 -12.20 -19.58 -49.33
N SER A 38 -11.53 -20.19 -50.33
CA SER A 38 -10.14 -20.63 -50.21
C SER A 38 -9.18 -19.41 -50.00
N ALA A 39 -9.33 -18.34 -50.75
CA ALA A 39 -8.54 -17.14 -50.58
C ALA A 39 -8.78 -16.50 -49.18
N GLN A 40 -10.03 -16.47 -48.75
CA GLN A 40 -10.37 -15.93 -47.41
C GLN A 40 -9.82 -16.80 -46.28
N ALA A 41 -9.82 -18.14 -46.44
CA ALA A 41 -9.19 -19.06 -45.48
C ALA A 41 -7.67 -18.85 -45.40
N ALA A 42 -7.01 -18.62 -46.55
CA ALA A 42 -5.59 -18.29 -46.61
C ALA A 42 -5.27 -16.94 -45.91
N TYR A 43 -6.12 -15.92 -46.11
CA TYR A 43 -6.01 -14.63 -45.41
C TYR A 43 -6.15 -14.81 -43.90
N ASN A 44 -7.16 -15.56 -43.45
CA ASN A 44 -7.39 -15.79 -42.02
C ASN A 44 -6.21 -16.58 -41.39
N ALA A 45 -5.64 -17.53 -42.11
CA ALA A 45 -4.45 -18.26 -41.66
C ALA A 45 -3.22 -17.32 -41.55
N ALA A 46 -3.01 -16.45 -42.53
CA ALA A 46 -1.93 -15.44 -42.48
C ALA A 46 -2.14 -14.43 -41.35
N ALA A 47 -3.39 -13.99 -41.09
CA ALA A 47 -3.73 -13.12 -39.97
C ALA A 47 -3.43 -13.79 -38.62
N ALA A 48 -3.72 -15.09 -38.46
CA ALA A 48 -3.37 -15.86 -37.29
C ALA A 48 -1.84 -15.93 -37.08
N GLN A 49 -1.05 -16.11 -38.17
CA GLN A 49 0.41 -16.06 -38.09
C GLN A 49 0.96 -14.70 -37.64
N VAL A 50 0.34 -13.59 -38.07
CA VAL A 50 0.71 -12.25 -37.56
C VAL A 50 0.46 -12.17 -36.06
N SER A 51 -0.70 -12.58 -35.58
CA SER A 51 -1.03 -12.59 -34.16
C SER A 51 -0.05 -13.44 -33.34
N GLN A 52 0.35 -14.59 -33.86
CA GLN A 52 1.37 -15.45 -33.24
C GLN A 52 2.74 -14.73 -33.17
N ALA A 53 3.17 -14.12 -34.26
CA ALA A 53 4.45 -13.40 -34.31
C ALA A 53 4.46 -12.17 -33.39
N GLU A 54 3.34 -11.46 -33.25
CA GLU A 54 3.15 -10.37 -32.30
C GLU A 54 3.24 -10.83 -30.85
N ALA A 55 2.64 -11.97 -30.52
CA ALA A 55 2.76 -12.58 -29.20
C ALA A 55 4.23 -12.95 -28.88
N MET A 56 4.94 -13.52 -29.83
CA MET A 56 6.38 -13.85 -29.69
C MET A 56 7.24 -12.58 -29.52
N LEU A 57 6.93 -11.51 -30.26
CA LEU A 57 7.62 -10.23 -30.09
C LEU A 57 7.37 -9.66 -28.68
N ARG A 58 6.13 -9.65 -28.24
CA ARG A 58 5.76 -9.16 -26.89
C ARG A 58 6.48 -9.94 -25.78
N ASN A 59 6.53 -11.25 -25.89
CA ASN A 59 7.27 -12.09 -24.94
C ASN A 59 8.78 -11.77 -24.93
N ALA A 60 9.38 -11.53 -26.10
CA ALA A 60 10.78 -11.14 -26.20
C ALA A 60 11.04 -9.74 -25.58
N GLU A 61 10.11 -8.79 -25.76
CA GLU A 61 10.17 -7.48 -25.16
C GLU A 61 10.02 -7.51 -23.63
N ILE A 62 9.11 -8.34 -23.11
CA ILE A 62 8.98 -8.59 -21.66
C ILE A 62 10.28 -9.15 -21.09
N ASN A 63 10.85 -10.17 -21.75
CA ASN A 63 12.11 -10.76 -21.30
C ASN A 63 13.28 -9.75 -21.33
N LEU A 64 13.32 -8.88 -22.32
CA LEU A 64 14.26 -7.78 -22.36
C LEU A 64 13.99 -6.77 -21.23
N GLY A 65 12.72 -6.50 -20.92
CA GLY A 65 12.34 -5.64 -19.80
C GLY A 65 12.89 -6.12 -18.45
N TYR A 66 12.94 -7.42 -18.23
CA TYR A 66 13.49 -8.00 -16.99
C TYR A 66 15.01 -7.81 -16.84
N THR A 67 15.73 -7.46 -17.91
CA THR A 67 17.16 -7.15 -17.83
C THR A 67 17.43 -5.75 -17.26
N LEU A 68 16.40 -4.88 -17.22
CA LEU A 68 16.48 -3.54 -16.66
C LEU A 68 15.57 -3.43 -15.44
N ILE A 69 16.15 -3.56 -14.27
CA ILE A 69 15.44 -3.49 -13.00
C ILE A 69 15.32 -2.02 -12.58
N LYS A 70 14.08 -1.54 -12.49
CA LYS A 70 13.77 -0.17 -12.06
C LYS A 70 13.08 -0.19 -10.70
N ALA A 71 13.31 0.85 -9.90
CA ALA A 71 12.55 1.08 -8.68
C ALA A 71 11.07 1.31 -9.02
N PRO A 72 10.12 0.59 -8.39
CA PRO A 72 8.68 0.76 -8.62
C PRO A 72 8.12 2.02 -7.96
N VAL A 73 8.78 2.53 -6.93
CA VAL A 73 8.39 3.73 -6.16
C VAL A 73 9.64 4.55 -5.84
N ASP A 74 9.44 5.82 -5.52
CA ASP A 74 10.49 6.68 -4.98
C ASP A 74 10.79 6.30 -3.53
N GLY A 75 12.08 6.24 -3.17
CA GLY A 75 12.45 5.83 -1.81
C GLY A 75 13.94 5.63 -1.63
N TYR A 76 14.30 5.04 -0.51
CA TYR A 76 15.67 4.75 -0.16
C TYR A 76 16.01 3.29 -0.44
N ILE A 77 17.09 3.10 -1.19
CA ILE A 77 17.63 1.77 -1.46
C ILE A 77 18.50 1.34 -0.28
N GLY A 78 18.25 0.15 0.23
CA GLY A 78 19.03 -0.47 1.26
C GLY A 78 20.38 -1.00 0.75
N ARG A 79 20.97 -1.95 1.50
CA ARG A 79 22.21 -2.59 1.11
C ARG A 79 22.01 -3.40 -0.19
N ILE A 80 22.97 -3.30 -1.11
CA ILE A 80 23.08 -4.15 -2.30
C ILE A 80 24.16 -5.22 -2.01
N PRO A 81 23.76 -6.45 -1.66
CA PRO A 81 24.72 -7.49 -1.28
C PRO A 81 25.50 -8.03 -2.47
N LEU A 82 24.90 -8.02 -3.66
CA LEU A 82 25.50 -8.57 -4.89
C LEU A 82 26.37 -7.53 -5.61
N LYS A 83 27.52 -7.96 -6.10
CA LYS A 83 28.46 -7.12 -6.83
C LYS A 83 28.30 -7.30 -8.34
N THR A 84 28.86 -6.37 -9.10
CA THR A 84 28.96 -6.51 -10.56
C THR A 84 29.66 -7.82 -10.93
N GLY A 85 29.03 -8.60 -11.80
CA GLY A 85 29.49 -9.93 -12.19
C GLY A 85 28.84 -11.08 -11.40
N SER A 86 28.06 -10.80 -10.35
CA SER A 86 27.26 -11.82 -9.67
C SER A 86 26.12 -12.30 -10.57
N LEU A 87 25.91 -13.61 -10.60
CA LEU A 87 24.74 -14.19 -11.28
C LEU A 87 23.49 -13.94 -10.46
N VAL A 88 22.47 -13.37 -11.10
CA VAL A 88 21.14 -13.13 -10.52
C VAL A 88 20.08 -13.79 -11.38
N GLY A 89 19.08 -14.36 -10.74
CA GLY A 89 17.99 -15.02 -11.42
C GLY A 89 16.83 -15.34 -10.47
N MET A 90 15.78 -15.94 -11.00
CA MET A 90 14.57 -16.30 -10.24
C MET A 90 14.84 -17.28 -9.09
N THR A 91 15.95 -18.01 -9.14
CA THR A 91 16.37 -18.98 -8.11
C THR A 91 17.25 -18.36 -7.02
N THR A 92 17.58 -17.07 -7.12
CA THR A 92 18.40 -16.39 -6.12
C THR A 92 17.55 -16.16 -4.88
N PRO A 93 17.89 -16.74 -3.71
CA PRO A 93 17.04 -16.70 -2.50
C PRO A 93 17.02 -15.32 -1.85
N GLU A 94 18.05 -14.50 -2.04
CA GLU A 94 18.16 -13.17 -1.47
C GLU A 94 17.66 -12.10 -2.46
N PRO A 95 16.95 -11.07 -1.98
CA PRO A 95 16.56 -9.94 -2.83
C PRO A 95 17.79 -9.14 -3.24
N LEU A 96 17.74 -8.53 -4.44
CA LEU A 96 18.81 -7.64 -4.93
C LEU A 96 19.05 -6.48 -3.99
N THR A 97 17.98 -5.92 -3.45
CA THR A 97 17.98 -4.86 -2.44
C THR A 97 16.59 -4.71 -1.86
N VAL A 98 16.48 -3.99 -0.76
CA VAL A 98 15.20 -3.59 -0.17
C VAL A 98 15.01 -2.11 -0.46
N LEU A 99 13.88 -1.77 -1.07
CA LEU A 99 13.47 -0.40 -1.29
C LEU A 99 12.45 -0.02 -0.22
N SER A 100 12.70 1.09 0.48
CA SER A 100 11.80 1.63 1.50
C SER A 100 11.25 2.98 1.05
N GLU A 101 9.94 3.06 0.90
CA GLU A 101 9.23 4.33 0.77
C GLU A 101 9.12 4.95 2.16
N LEU A 102 9.61 6.18 2.31
CA LEU A 102 9.67 6.87 3.60
C LEU A 102 8.79 8.12 3.65
N ALA A 103 8.00 8.41 2.62
CA ALA A 103 7.11 9.58 2.61
C ALA A 103 6.07 9.52 3.76
N THR A 104 5.62 8.32 4.07
CA THR A 104 4.75 8.03 5.20
C THR A 104 5.30 6.86 6.01
N VAL A 105 5.12 6.89 7.32
CA VAL A 105 5.57 5.83 8.22
C VAL A 105 4.38 5.29 9.00
N HIS A 106 4.30 3.97 9.08
CA HIS A 106 3.31 3.26 9.87
C HIS A 106 3.87 2.94 11.25
N ALA A 107 3.22 3.45 12.29
CA ALA A 107 3.53 3.10 13.66
C ALA A 107 2.49 2.12 14.17
N TYR A 108 2.96 0.96 14.62
CA TYR A 108 2.13 -0.06 15.24
C TYR A 108 2.22 0.05 16.75
N PHE A 109 1.08 0.07 17.42
CA PHE A 109 0.99 0.12 18.88
C PHE A 109 -0.16 -0.74 19.38
N SER A 110 -0.04 -1.22 20.59
CA SER A 110 -1.05 -2.07 21.20
C SER A 110 -1.78 -1.35 22.32
N LEU A 111 -3.09 -1.53 22.37
CA LEU A 111 -3.92 -1.14 23.50
C LEU A 111 -4.25 -2.37 24.34
N SER A 112 -4.25 -2.21 25.65
CA SER A 112 -4.78 -3.24 26.54
C SER A 112 -6.30 -3.38 26.37
N GLU A 113 -6.86 -4.51 26.81
CA GLU A 113 -8.31 -4.72 26.77
C GLU A 113 -9.08 -3.64 27.53
N ASN A 114 -8.57 -3.21 28.68
CA ASN A 114 -9.17 -2.13 29.46
C ASN A 114 -9.16 -0.79 28.72
N ASP A 115 -8.05 -0.45 28.06
CA ASP A 115 -7.94 0.79 27.29
C ASP A 115 -8.82 0.73 26.03
N PHE A 116 -8.96 -0.45 25.44
CA PHE A 116 -9.86 -0.65 24.30
C PHE A 116 -11.33 -0.51 24.70
N ILE A 117 -11.73 -0.97 25.88
CA ILE A 117 -13.09 -0.76 26.40
C ILE A 117 -13.35 0.74 26.59
N ARG A 118 -12.42 1.48 27.22
CA ARG A 118 -12.52 2.93 27.38
C ARG A 118 -12.59 3.65 26.03
N PHE A 119 -11.78 3.24 25.06
CA PHE A 119 -11.84 3.76 23.70
C PHE A 119 -13.23 3.56 23.07
N ARG A 120 -13.83 2.37 23.23
CA ARG A 120 -15.17 2.08 22.70
C ARG A 120 -16.26 2.95 23.32
N GLU A 121 -16.15 3.27 24.61
CA GLU A 121 -17.10 4.12 25.32
C GLU A 121 -16.94 5.61 24.96
N GLN A 122 -15.70 6.06 24.76
CA GLN A 122 -15.38 7.46 24.53
C GLN A 122 -15.79 7.93 23.12
N TYR A 123 -15.65 7.10 22.11
CA TYR A 123 -15.92 7.49 20.73
C TYR A 123 -17.26 6.94 20.25
N PRO A 124 -18.20 7.82 19.78
CA PRO A 124 -19.49 7.39 19.28
C PRO A 124 -19.35 6.72 17.89
N GLY A 125 -20.05 5.61 17.67
CA GLY A 125 -20.07 4.84 16.44
C GLY A 125 -20.52 3.41 16.68
N ASN A 126 -21.01 2.75 15.65
CA ASN A 126 -21.46 1.36 15.73
C ASN A 126 -20.32 0.40 15.40
N THR A 127 -19.37 0.81 14.57
CA THR A 127 -18.19 0.02 14.17
C THR A 127 -16.89 0.61 14.72
N ILE A 128 -15.84 -0.20 14.74
CA ILE A 128 -14.52 0.24 15.19
C ILE A 128 -13.97 1.30 14.23
N GLU A 129 -14.19 1.14 12.94
CA GLU A 129 -13.76 2.06 11.89
C GLU A 129 -14.38 3.44 12.05
N GLU A 130 -15.69 3.50 12.35
CA GLU A 130 -16.38 4.76 12.64
C GLU A 130 -15.81 5.46 13.87
N LYS A 131 -15.47 4.70 14.90
CA LYS A 131 -14.86 5.24 16.13
C LYS A 131 -13.45 5.75 15.86
N ILE A 132 -12.64 5.00 15.12
CA ILE A 132 -11.29 5.41 14.70
C ILE A 132 -11.34 6.68 13.85
N ALA A 133 -12.29 6.79 12.93
CA ALA A 133 -12.44 8.00 12.09
C ALA A 133 -12.74 9.27 12.90
N LYS A 134 -13.31 9.13 14.11
CA LYS A 134 -13.60 10.23 15.03
C LYS A 134 -12.49 10.49 16.05
N MET A 135 -11.44 9.67 16.07
CA MET A 135 -10.28 9.89 16.93
C MET A 135 -9.58 11.19 16.55
N ALA A 136 -9.16 11.91 17.58
CA ALA A 136 -8.25 13.04 17.38
C ALA A 136 -6.87 12.52 16.88
N PRO A 137 -6.13 13.33 16.12
CA PRO A 137 -4.79 12.99 15.69
C PRO A 137 -3.88 12.64 16.86
N VAL A 138 -3.10 11.57 16.70
CA VAL A 138 -2.20 11.04 17.73
C VAL A 138 -0.81 11.67 17.62
N GLU A 139 -0.10 11.74 18.75
CA GLU A 139 1.27 12.23 18.80
C GLU A 139 2.25 11.08 18.95
N LEU A 140 3.36 11.17 18.23
CA LEU A 140 4.48 10.24 18.34
C LEU A 140 5.58 10.87 19.19
N ILE A 141 5.99 10.19 20.23
CA ILE A 141 7.14 10.54 21.06
C ILE A 141 8.29 9.63 20.61
N LEU A 142 9.37 10.23 20.16
CA LEU A 142 10.56 9.53 19.72
C LEU A 142 11.28 8.82 20.89
N ALA A 143 12.25 7.98 20.57
CA ALA A 143 13.00 7.22 21.58
C ALA A 143 13.78 8.12 22.55
N ASP A 144 14.17 9.33 22.14
CA ASP A 144 14.84 10.33 22.95
C ASP A 144 13.88 11.13 23.85
N GLY A 145 12.57 10.87 23.77
CA GLY A 145 11.54 11.59 24.53
C GLY A 145 11.02 12.86 23.85
N THR A 146 11.55 13.23 22.70
CA THR A 146 11.08 14.42 21.96
C THR A 146 9.77 14.12 21.20
N PRO A 147 8.81 15.04 21.17
CA PRO A 147 7.61 14.89 20.37
C PRO A 147 7.93 15.08 18.88
N TYR A 148 7.44 14.16 18.07
CA TYR A 148 7.52 14.29 16.61
C TYR A 148 6.64 15.45 16.11
N PRO A 149 7.12 16.33 15.22
CA PRO A 149 6.41 17.57 14.87
C PRO A 149 5.10 17.35 14.09
N HIS A 150 4.96 16.19 13.44
CA HIS A 150 3.76 15.87 12.67
C HIS A 150 2.87 14.91 13.43
N LYS A 151 1.57 15.23 13.49
CA LYS A 151 0.57 14.37 14.11
C LYS A 151 0.20 13.24 13.15
N GLY A 152 -0.06 12.07 13.73
CA GLY A 152 -0.50 10.89 12.98
C GLY A 152 -2.00 10.69 13.06
N LYS A 153 -2.53 9.92 12.11
CA LYS A 153 -3.91 9.47 12.08
C LYS A 153 -3.96 7.97 12.29
N VAL A 154 -4.81 7.51 13.18
CA VAL A 154 -5.09 6.07 13.34
C VAL A 154 -5.95 5.63 12.16
N GLU A 155 -5.59 4.55 11.50
CA GLU A 155 -6.28 4.05 10.31
C GLU A 155 -6.93 2.70 10.52
N LEU A 156 -6.26 1.81 11.23
CA LEU A 156 -6.66 0.42 11.34
C LEU A 156 -6.42 -0.10 12.76
N ALA A 157 -7.37 -0.91 13.23
CA ALA A 157 -7.17 -1.84 14.32
C ALA A 157 -7.26 -3.27 13.77
N THR A 158 -6.45 -4.18 14.27
CA THR A 158 -6.65 -5.60 13.98
C THR A 158 -7.97 -6.05 14.58
N GLY A 159 -8.76 -6.84 13.85
CA GLY A 159 -10.07 -7.30 14.30
C GLY A 159 -10.04 -8.33 15.42
N GLN A 160 -8.85 -8.74 15.89
CA GLN A 160 -8.66 -9.80 16.89
C GLN A 160 -7.67 -9.37 17.96
N PHE A 161 -7.96 -9.77 19.18
CA PHE A 161 -6.99 -9.67 20.27
C PHE A 161 -5.88 -10.71 20.09
N ARG A 162 -4.65 -10.34 20.43
CA ARG A 162 -3.55 -11.30 20.51
C ARG A 162 -3.83 -12.32 21.60
N GLU A 163 -3.89 -13.59 21.20
CA GLU A 163 -4.06 -14.69 22.14
C GLU A 163 -2.97 -14.66 23.23
N GLY A 164 -3.39 -14.78 24.48
CA GLY A 164 -2.50 -14.79 25.64
C GLY A 164 -1.94 -13.43 26.09
N MET A 165 -2.18 -12.33 25.37
CA MET A 165 -1.68 -10.99 25.74
C MET A 165 -2.79 -9.99 26.09
N GLY A 166 -4.07 -10.27 25.78
CA GLY A 166 -5.18 -9.37 26.06
C GLY A 166 -4.98 -7.97 25.45
N SER A 167 -4.33 -7.88 24.30
CA SER A 167 -4.06 -6.62 23.63
C SER A 167 -4.50 -6.65 22.19
N ILE A 168 -4.96 -5.51 21.69
CA ILE A 168 -5.34 -5.30 20.29
C ILE A 168 -4.36 -4.33 19.64
N GLU A 169 -3.94 -4.62 18.41
CA GLU A 169 -2.97 -3.82 17.69
C GLU A 169 -3.65 -2.77 16.81
N PHE A 170 -3.16 -1.55 16.90
CA PHE A 170 -3.56 -0.42 16.09
C PHE A 170 -2.40 0.03 15.19
N ARG A 171 -2.75 0.64 14.06
CA ARG A 171 -1.81 1.27 13.16
C ARG A 171 -2.13 2.75 13.01
N ALA A 172 -1.13 3.60 13.23
CA ALA A 172 -1.21 5.02 12.93
C ALA A 172 -0.24 5.37 11.80
N VAL A 173 -0.64 6.30 10.94
CA VAL A 173 0.15 6.79 9.81
C VAL A 173 0.63 8.20 10.13
N PHE A 174 1.93 8.41 9.98
CA PHE A 174 2.60 9.68 10.19
C PHE A 174 3.24 10.15 8.89
N PRO A 175 3.04 11.41 8.48
CA PRO A 175 3.80 12.00 7.38
C PRO A 175 5.27 12.13 7.79
N ASN A 176 6.17 11.84 6.86
CA ASN A 176 7.62 11.86 7.11
C ASN A 176 8.37 12.62 6.01
N PRO A 177 8.08 13.92 5.81
CA PRO A 177 8.63 14.69 4.70
C PRO A 177 10.15 14.79 4.71
N ASN A 178 10.75 14.77 5.90
CA ASN A 178 12.20 14.92 6.07
C ASN A 178 12.95 13.58 6.19
N GLY A 179 12.26 12.43 6.06
CA GLY A 179 12.87 11.11 6.19
C GLY A 179 13.51 10.81 7.55
N GLN A 180 13.08 11.51 8.62
CA GLN A 180 13.61 11.34 9.99
C GLN A 180 13.26 9.97 10.58
N LEU A 181 12.05 9.50 10.28
CA LEU A 181 11.58 8.19 10.73
C LEU A 181 12.01 7.12 9.74
N ARG A 182 12.45 5.98 10.27
CA ARG A 182 12.86 4.82 9.49
C ARG A 182 12.22 3.55 10.03
N SER A 183 12.08 2.56 9.17
CA SER A 183 11.61 1.24 9.61
C SER A 183 12.54 0.68 10.70
N GLY A 184 11.95 0.16 11.78
CA GLY A 184 12.66 -0.33 12.95
C GLY A 184 12.87 0.70 14.07
N ASN A 185 12.50 1.97 13.86
CA ASN A 185 12.48 2.94 14.96
C ASN A 185 11.42 2.53 16.00
N THR A 186 11.71 2.84 17.27
CA THR A 186 10.77 2.66 18.39
C THR A 186 10.37 4.00 18.97
N GLY A 187 9.19 4.06 19.57
CA GLY A 187 8.66 5.28 20.17
C GLY A 187 7.43 5.00 21.02
N LYS A 188 6.81 6.03 21.53
CA LYS A 188 5.56 5.97 22.29
C LYS A 188 4.48 6.76 21.57
N ILE A 189 3.28 6.19 21.45
CA ILE A 189 2.11 6.90 20.92
C ILE A 189 1.35 7.51 22.09
N ARG A 190 1.09 8.81 22.00
CA ARG A 190 0.23 9.53 22.93
C ARG A 190 -1.14 9.70 22.31
N LEU A 191 -2.12 9.06 22.93
CA LEU A 191 -3.52 9.19 22.55
C LEU A 191 -4.14 10.35 23.34
N PRO A 192 -4.76 11.35 22.69
CA PRO A 192 -5.46 12.41 23.39
C PRO A 192 -6.73 11.85 24.05
N LEU A 193 -6.88 12.04 25.33
CA LEU A 193 -8.09 11.73 26.08
C LEU A 193 -8.86 13.04 26.30
N SER A 194 -10.09 13.11 25.81
CA SER A 194 -10.98 14.23 26.09
C SER A 194 -11.85 13.88 27.28
N VAL A 195 -11.68 14.60 28.37
CA VAL A 195 -12.54 14.49 29.55
C VAL A 195 -13.46 15.72 29.53
N GLY A 196 -14.75 15.48 29.27
CA GLY A 196 -15.74 16.56 29.26
C GLY A 196 -16.13 16.98 30.69
N ALA A 197 -16.35 18.28 30.89
CA ALA A 197 -16.86 18.86 32.13
C ALA A 197 -16.09 18.48 33.40
N ALA A 198 -14.74 18.35 33.30
CA ALA A 198 -13.88 18.03 34.43
C ALA A 198 -13.30 19.30 35.05
N VAL A 199 -13.30 19.36 36.38
CA VAL A 199 -12.54 20.36 37.13
C VAL A 199 -11.10 19.88 37.19
N LEU A 200 -10.18 20.69 36.63
CA LEU A 200 -8.75 20.40 36.66
C LEU A 200 -8.12 20.95 37.91
N VAL A 201 -7.44 20.12 38.65
CA VAL A 201 -6.67 20.50 39.82
C VAL A 201 -5.19 20.18 39.56
N PRO A 202 -4.24 21.12 39.75
CA PRO A 202 -2.81 20.80 39.65
C PRO A 202 -2.43 19.71 40.63
N HIS A 203 -1.60 18.77 40.22
CA HIS A 203 -1.15 17.68 41.07
C HIS A 203 -0.47 18.17 42.36
N GLU A 204 0.20 19.31 42.28
CA GLU A 204 0.85 19.96 43.41
C GLU A 204 -0.13 20.48 44.48
N ALA A 205 -1.41 20.66 44.11
CA ALA A 205 -2.48 21.09 45.02
C ALA A 205 -3.23 19.90 45.65
N THR A 206 -2.79 18.70 45.37
CA THR A 206 -3.36 17.48 45.93
C THR A 206 -2.44 16.84 46.98
N PHE A 207 -3.00 16.22 47.98
CA PHE A 207 -2.25 15.42 48.95
C PHE A 207 -2.91 14.08 49.15
N GLU A 208 -2.10 13.07 49.40
CA GLU A 208 -2.54 11.68 49.57
C GLU A 208 -2.54 11.33 51.06
N LEU A 209 -3.66 10.80 51.51
CA LEU A 209 -3.80 10.29 52.86
C LEU A 209 -4.58 8.96 52.84
N GLN A 210 -3.94 7.87 53.25
CA GLN A 210 -4.57 6.52 53.35
C GLN A 210 -5.26 6.13 52.01
N ASP A 211 -4.53 6.07 50.93
CA ASP A 211 -4.98 5.68 49.59
C ASP A 211 -6.11 6.55 48.98
N LYS A 212 -6.35 7.75 49.53
CA LYS A 212 -7.29 8.72 49.03
C LYS A 212 -6.59 10.04 48.73
N ILE A 213 -6.96 10.66 47.58
CA ILE A 213 -6.46 11.94 47.17
C ILE A 213 -7.43 13.02 47.64
N PHE A 214 -6.90 13.99 48.34
CA PHE A 214 -7.65 15.14 48.88
C PHE A 214 -7.17 16.45 48.27
N VAL A 215 -8.08 17.43 48.22
CA VAL A 215 -7.84 18.79 47.79
C VAL A 215 -8.42 19.73 48.81
N PHE A 216 -7.71 20.79 49.13
CA PHE A 216 -8.27 21.85 49.94
C PHE A 216 -9.12 22.78 49.11
N GLN A 217 -10.39 22.92 49.47
CA GLN A 217 -11.30 23.89 48.85
C GLN A 217 -11.47 25.08 49.83
N LEU A 218 -11.24 26.27 49.31
CA LEU A 218 -11.51 27.52 50.06
C LEU A 218 -13.00 27.87 49.94
N GLY A 219 -13.71 27.88 51.05
CA GLY A 219 -15.13 28.28 51.13
C GLY A 219 -15.31 29.78 51.40
N ASP A 220 -16.55 30.25 51.36
CA ASP A 220 -16.95 31.67 51.42
C ASP A 220 -16.54 32.43 52.71
N SER A 221 -16.01 31.78 53.71
CA SER A 221 -15.59 32.39 54.95
C SER A 221 -14.11 32.19 55.28
N ASN A 222 -13.25 32.03 54.28
CA ASN A 222 -11.85 31.63 54.42
C ASN A 222 -11.67 30.30 55.23
N LYS A 223 -12.71 29.49 55.29
CA LYS A 223 -12.62 28.14 55.84
C LYS A 223 -12.21 27.17 54.76
N VAL A 224 -11.28 26.30 55.12
CA VAL A 224 -10.78 25.25 54.25
C VAL A 224 -11.54 23.98 54.53
N ASN A 225 -12.13 23.37 53.50
CA ASN A 225 -12.73 22.06 53.54
C ASN A 225 -11.82 21.06 52.76
N SER A 226 -11.68 19.87 53.25
CA SER A 226 -10.91 18.78 52.59
C SER A 226 -11.81 17.65 52.17
#